data_4d2f801f2defaf135f757efa3896f659
#
_entry.id   4d2f801f2defaf135f757efa3896f659
#
_cell.length_a   1.000
_cell.length_b   1.000
_cell.length_c   1.000
_cell.angle_alpha   90.00
_cell.angle_beta   90.00
_cell.angle_gamma   90.00
#
_symmetry.space_group_name_H-M   'P 1'
#
loop_
_entity.id
_entity.type
_entity.pdbx_description
1 polymer ?
#
loop_
_entity_poly.entity_id
_entity_poly.type
_entity_poly.pdbx_seq_one_letter_code
_entity_poly.pdbx_strand_id
1 'polypeptide(L)'
;MGSEATQLVEAADFAARKHRLQRRKDPEGTPYINHPIGVARILTHEAGVTDIVVLQAALLHDTVEDTDTTLDEVELHFGAQVRRLVEEVTDDKTLPKLERKRLQVEQAPHSSPGAKLVKLADKLYNLRDLNRCTPEGTLPHLP
;
A
#
# COMPACT_ATOMS: atom_id res chain seq x y z
N MET A 1 8.49 19.06 3.13
CA MET A 1 9.65 19.67 3.74
C MET A 1 9.85 19.16 5.12
N GLY A 2 10.88 19.59 5.77
CA GLY A 2 11.27 19.05 7.04
C GLY A 2 12.11 17.81 6.89
N SER A 3 12.43 17.18 8.00
CA SER A 3 13.25 15.99 8.02
C SER A 3 12.52 14.81 7.44
N GLU A 4 13.28 13.75 7.13
CA GLU A 4 12.67 12.50 6.68
C GLU A 4 11.73 11.91 7.72
N ALA A 5 12.06 12.07 9.00
CA ALA A 5 11.16 11.63 10.05
C ALA A 5 9.84 12.37 9.99
N THR A 6 9.87 13.68 9.80
CA THR A 6 8.66 14.48 9.63
C THR A 6 7.85 14.00 8.43
N GLN A 7 8.52 13.77 7.30
CA GLN A 7 7.86 13.32 6.08
C GLN A 7 7.17 11.98 6.28
N LEU A 8 7.80 11.05 7.01
CA LEU A 8 7.19 9.77 7.31
C LEU A 8 5.95 9.92 8.18
N VAL A 9 6.05 10.72 9.23
CA VAL A 9 4.93 10.91 10.17
C VAL A 9 3.76 11.60 9.47
N GLU A 10 4.05 12.59 8.60
CA GLU A 10 3.00 13.26 7.83
C GLU A 10 2.25 12.28 6.94
N ALA A 11 2.97 11.38 6.25
CA ALA A 11 2.33 10.38 5.42
C ALA A 11 1.50 9.39 6.26
N ALA A 12 2.03 8.96 7.40
CA ALA A 12 1.33 8.05 8.29
C ALA A 12 0.05 8.69 8.83
N ASP A 13 0.12 9.95 9.25
CA ASP A 13 -1.05 10.67 9.75
C ASP A 13 -2.11 10.84 8.67
N PHE A 14 -1.69 11.24 7.47
CA PHE A 14 -2.60 11.39 6.34
C PHE A 14 -3.32 10.07 6.05
N ALA A 15 -2.56 8.98 5.95
CA ALA A 15 -3.14 7.67 5.67
C ALA A 15 -4.09 7.23 6.79
N ALA A 16 -3.72 7.47 8.05
CA ALA A 16 -4.56 7.10 9.18
C ALA A 16 -5.89 7.84 9.15
N ARG A 17 -5.86 9.14 8.83
CA ARG A 17 -7.09 9.93 8.74
C ARG A 17 -7.99 9.44 7.60
N LYS A 18 -7.39 9.11 6.46
CA LYS A 18 -8.16 8.63 5.30
C LYS A 18 -8.77 7.25 5.54
N HIS A 19 -8.05 6.37 6.23
CA HIS A 19 -8.52 5.01 6.50
C HIS A 19 -9.23 4.85 7.85
N ARG A 20 -9.53 5.93 8.56
CA ARG A 20 -9.96 5.87 9.96
C ARG A 20 -11.18 4.98 10.21
N LEU A 21 -12.06 4.83 9.22
CA LEU A 21 -13.26 4.02 9.37
C LEU A 21 -13.13 2.66 8.67
N GLN A 22 -12.02 2.41 8.00
CA GLN A 22 -11.82 1.19 7.26
C GLN A 22 -11.18 0.12 8.14
N ARG A 23 -11.66 -1.11 8.00
CA ARG A 23 -11.16 -2.26 8.75
C ARG A 23 -10.64 -3.32 7.81
N ARG A 24 -9.69 -4.13 8.31
CA ARG A 24 -9.23 -5.32 7.59
C ARG A 24 -10.34 -6.36 7.62
N LYS A 25 -10.23 -7.34 6.72
CA LYS A 25 -11.21 -8.43 6.62
C LYS A 25 -10.83 -9.61 7.50
N ASP A 26 -10.10 -9.37 8.57
CA ASP A 26 -9.74 -10.41 9.52
C ASP A 26 -10.86 -10.57 10.56
N PRO A 27 -10.85 -11.67 11.34
CA PRO A 27 -11.91 -11.89 12.34
C PRO A 27 -11.96 -10.83 13.42
N GLU A 28 -10.85 -10.14 13.68
CA GLU A 28 -10.77 -9.13 14.73
C GLU A 28 -11.19 -7.74 14.27
N GLY A 29 -11.37 -7.53 12.95
CA GLY A 29 -11.70 -6.22 12.42
C GLY A 29 -10.59 -5.21 12.66
N THR A 30 -9.35 -5.61 12.48
CA THR A 30 -8.17 -4.76 12.71
C THR A 30 -8.27 -3.46 11.91
N PRO A 31 -7.93 -2.31 12.51
CA PRO A 31 -7.91 -1.04 11.77
C PRO A 31 -7.05 -1.16 10.52
N TYR A 32 -7.53 -0.62 9.41
CA TYR A 32 -6.86 -0.81 8.12
C TYR A 32 -5.45 -0.22 8.10
N ILE A 33 -5.22 0.86 8.86
CA ILE A 33 -3.91 1.53 8.87
C ILE A 33 -2.77 0.58 9.27
N ASN A 34 -3.07 -0.51 9.98
CA ASN A 34 -2.05 -1.49 10.35
C ASN A 34 -1.38 -2.07 9.10
N HIS A 35 -2.12 -2.20 8.00
CA HIS A 35 -1.57 -2.76 6.76
C HIS A 35 -0.50 -1.87 6.13
N PRO A 36 -0.79 -0.60 5.77
CA PRO A 36 0.25 0.24 5.18
C PRO A 36 1.45 0.47 6.12
N ILE A 37 1.21 0.55 7.42
CA ILE A 37 2.33 0.66 8.37
C ILE A 37 3.17 -0.62 8.31
N GLY A 38 2.54 -1.78 8.28
CA GLY A 38 3.25 -3.05 8.17
C GLY A 38 4.01 -3.20 6.86
N VAL A 39 3.46 -2.71 5.76
CA VAL A 39 4.16 -2.71 4.47
C VAL A 39 5.42 -1.86 4.56
N ALA A 40 5.32 -0.66 5.12
CA ALA A 40 6.47 0.22 5.31
C ALA A 40 7.52 -0.44 6.22
N ARG A 41 7.08 -1.14 7.26
CA ARG A 41 8.00 -1.84 8.16
C ARG A 41 8.76 -2.95 7.44
N ILE A 42 8.10 -3.71 6.58
CA ILE A 42 8.79 -4.73 5.79
C ILE A 42 9.89 -4.09 4.95
N LEU A 43 9.58 -2.96 4.31
CA LEU A 43 10.57 -2.26 3.49
C LEU A 43 11.77 -1.78 4.30
N THR A 44 11.53 -1.20 5.48
CA THR A 44 12.63 -0.68 6.30
C THR A 44 13.38 -1.76 7.05
N HIS A 45 12.65 -2.60 7.77
CA HIS A 45 13.25 -3.56 8.69
C HIS A 45 13.84 -4.77 7.98
N GLU A 46 13.17 -5.28 6.94
CA GLU A 46 13.60 -6.50 6.26
C GLU A 46 14.38 -6.20 4.99
N ALA A 47 13.96 -5.21 4.21
CA ALA A 47 14.60 -4.91 2.92
C ALA A 47 15.64 -3.79 2.99
N GLY A 48 15.77 -3.12 4.12
CA GLY A 48 16.76 -2.07 4.29
C GLY A 48 16.52 -0.83 3.43
N VAL A 49 15.27 -0.61 3.01
CA VAL A 49 14.93 0.54 2.17
C VAL A 49 14.92 1.80 3.04
N THR A 50 15.62 2.83 2.58
CA THR A 50 15.69 4.12 3.28
C THR A 50 15.19 5.28 2.43
N ASP A 51 14.78 5.03 1.19
CA ASP A 51 14.28 6.07 0.30
C ASP A 51 12.92 6.56 0.81
N ILE A 52 12.89 7.83 1.21
CA ILE A 52 11.69 8.42 1.81
C ILE A 52 10.50 8.42 0.84
N VAL A 53 10.74 8.58 -0.45
CA VAL A 53 9.67 8.58 -1.45
C VAL A 53 8.99 7.22 -1.49
N VAL A 54 9.78 6.15 -1.47
CA VAL A 54 9.26 4.78 -1.47
C VAL A 54 8.46 4.50 -0.19
N LEU A 55 8.98 4.95 0.96
CA LEU A 55 8.30 4.72 2.24
C LEU A 55 7.01 5.50 2.34
N GLN A 56 6.99 6.74 1.87
CA GLN A 56 5.75 7.51 1.83
C GLN A 56 4.73 6.86 0.89
N ALA A 57 5.18 6.40 -0.26
CA ALA A 57 4.29 5.71 -1.20
C ALA A 57 3.72 4.45 -0.59
N ALA A 58 4.51 3.71 0.19
CA ALA A 58 4.01 2.52 0.88
C ALA A 58 2.91 2.86 1.87
N LEU A 59 3.09 3.93 2.63
CA LEU A 59 2.08 4.38 3.60
C LEU A 59 0.80 4.87 2.91
N LEU A 60 0.92 5.41 1.71
CA LEU A 60 -0.20 6.02 0.99
C LEU A 60 -0.80 5.14 -0.09
N HIS A 61 -0.23 3.95 -0.33
CA HIS A 61 -0.51 3.19 -1.55
C HIS A 61 -1.98 2.81 -1.73
N ASP A 62 -2.74 2.65 -0.66
CA ASP A 62 -4.15 2.27 -0.76
C ASP A 62 -5.11 3.45 -0.61
N THR A 63 -4.62 4.66 -0.35
CA THR A 63 -5.51 5.79 -0.09
C THR A 63 -6.35 6.16 -1.32
N VAL A 64 -5.73 6.24 -2.48
CA VAL A 64 -6.43 6.63 -3.70
C VAL A 64 -7.44 5.57 -4.11
N GLU A 65 -7.07 4.30 -3.97
CA GLU A 65 -7.92 3.20 -4.37
C GLU A 65 -9.09 2.98 -3.44
N ASP A 66 -8.89 3.13 -2.13
CA ASP A 66 -9.85 2.70 -1.12
C ASP A 66 -10.53 3.83 -0.36
N THR A 67 -10.13 5.07 -0.57
CA THR A 67 -10.75 6.23 0.11
C THR A 67 -11.09 7.32 -0.91
N ASP A 68 -11.57 8.46 -0.44
CA ASP A 68 -11.91 9.60 -1.28
C ASP A 68 -10.70 10.44 -1.69
N THR A 69 -9.50 9.89 -1.57
CA THR A 69 -8.25 10.58 -1.88
C THR A 69 -8.00 10.58 -3.39
N THR A 70 -7.57 11.71 -3.92
CA THR A 70 -7.19 11.83 -5.33
C THR A 70 -5.68 11.89 -5.48
N LEU A 71 -5.19 11.57 -6.68
CA LEU A 71 -3.77 11.71 -6.98
C LEU A 71 -3.31 13.16 -6.87
N ASP A 72 -4.18 14.11 -7.22
CA ASP A 72 -3.86 15.53 -7.09
C ASP A 72 -3.65 15.90 -5.62
N GLU A 73 -4.47 15.35 -4.74
CA GLU A 73 -4.32 15.59 -3.30
C GLU A 73 -2.99 15.02 -2.79
N VAL A 74 -2.63 13.82 -3.23
CA VAL A 74 -1.35 13.21 -2.87
C VAL A 74 -0.20 14.09 -3.34
N GLU A 75 -0.27 14.59 -4.56
CA GLU A 75 0.79 15.47 -5.09
C GLU A 75 0.88 16.77 -4.32
N LEU A 76 -0.25 17.36 -3.97
CA LEU A 76 -0.27 18.61 -3.22
C LEU A 76 0.43 18.48 -1.87
N HIS A 77 0.23 17.36 -1.19
CA HIS A 77 0.77 17.16 0.15
C HIS A 77 2.17 16.53 0.16
N PHE A 78 2.50 15.72 -0.84
CA PHE A 78 3.72 14.90 -0.78
C PHE A 78 4.62 15.03 -2.00
N GLY A 79 4.19 15.73 -3.03
CA GLY A 79 5.01 16.00 -4.20
C GLY A 79 4.80 15.02 -5.34
N ALA A 80 5.37 15.37 -6.49
CA ALA A 80 5.16 14.63 -7.74
C ALA A 80 5.78 13.23 -7.73
N GLN A 81 6.90 13.06 -7.03
CA GLN A 81 7.56 11.76 -6.99
C GLN A 81 6.72 10.73 -6.23
N VAL A 82 6.15 11.13 -5.10
CA VAL A 82 5.26 10.25 -4.34
C VAL A 82 4.00 9.96 -5.13
N ARG A 83 3.41 10.99 -5.76
CA ARG A 83 2.24 10.79 -6.61
C ARG A 83 2.51 9.74 -7.69
N ARG A 84 3.66 9.83 -8.34
CA ARG A 84 3.99 8.89 -9.41
C ARG A 84 4.04 7.45 -8.92
N LEU A 85 4.68 7.20 -7.77
CA LEU A 85 4.74 5.87 -7.21
C LEU A 85 3.36 5.37 -6.78
N VAL A 86 2.58 6.21 -6.13
CA VAL A 86 1.23 5.82 -5.72
C VAL A 86 0.39 5.47 -6.95
N GLU A 87 0.52 6.24 -8.01
CA GLU A 87 -0.20 5.98 -9.25
C GLU A 87 0.18 4.62 -9.84
N GLU A 88 1.48 4.28 -9.84
CA GLU A 88 1.95 3.00 -10.36
C GLU A 88 1.39 1.80 -9.60
N VAL A 89 1.09 1.96 -8.32
CA VAL A 89 0.61 0.86 -7.48
C VAL A 89 -0.90 0.91 -7.24
N THR A 90 -1.60 1.86 -7.85
CA THR A 90 -3.05 1.99 -7.74
C THR A 90 -3.71 1.34 -8.95
N ASP A 91 -4.63 0.40 -8.70
CA ASP A 91 -5.37 -0.26 -9.76
C ASP A 91 -6.54 0.61 -10.21
N ASP A 92 -6.91 0.47 -11.48
CA ASP A 92 -8.10 1.12 -12.02
C ASP A 92 -9.32 0.27 -11.69
N LYS A 93 -10.06 0.66 -10.67
CA LYS A 93 -11.25 -0.08 -10.23
C LYS A 93 -12.43 0.03 -11.18
N THR A 94 -12.35 0.89 -12.19
CA THR A 94 -13.39 0.95 -13.21
C THR A 94 -13.31 -0.25 -14.14
N LEU A 95 -12.18 -0.95 -14.15
CA LEU A 95 -12.00 -2.12 -15.00
C LEU A 95 -12.48 -3.40 -14.29
N PRO A 96 -12.97 -4.40 -15.04
CA PRO A 96 -13.30 -5.69 -14.45
C PRO A 96 -12.09 -6.33 -13.76
N LYS A 97 -12.35 -7.14 -12.76
CA LYS A 97 -11.29 -7.75 -11.94
C LYS A 97 -10.26 -8.51 -12.76
N LEU A 98 -10.71 -9.27 -13.76
CA LEU A 98 -9.81 -10.03 -14.64
C LEU A 98 -8.90 -9.10 -15.43
N GLU A 99 -9.47 -8.00 -15.93
CA GLU A 99 -8.72 -7.02 -16.70
C GLU A 99 -7.67 -6.32 -15.83
N ARG A 100 -8.02 -5.99 -14.58
CA ARG A 100 -7.06 -5.40 -13.65
C ARG A 100 -5.89 -6.34 -13.39
N LYS A 101 -6.17 -7.63 -13.20
CA LYS A 101 -5.11 -8.61 -12.97
C LYS A 101 -4.23 -8.79 -14.19
N ARG A 102 -4.82 -8.79 -15.39
CA ARG A 102 -4.07 -8.89 -16.62
C ARG A 102 -3.11 -7.72 -16.78
N LEU A 103 -3.59 -6.51 -16.52
CA LEU A 103 -2.76 -5.32 -16.61
C LEU A 103 -1.63 -5.33 -15.59
N GLN A 104 -1.89 -5.82 -14.38
CA GLN A 104 -0.84 -5.95 -13.37
C GLN A 104 0.30 -6.83 -13.87
N VAL A 105 -0.04 -7.96 -14.48
CA VAL A 105 0.95 -8.87 -15.02
C VAL A 105 1.73 -8.24 -16.17
N GLU A 106 1.02 -7.59 -17.09
CA GLU A 106 1.66 -6.93 -18.24
C GLU A 106 2.56 -5.78 -17.83
N GLN A 107 2.16 -4.99 -16.84
CA GLN A 107 2.88 -3.79 -16.45
C GLN A 107 3.98 -4.06 -15.43
N ALA A 108 3.95 -5.19 -14.74
CA ALA A 108 4.92 -5.48 -13.69
C ALA A 108 6.38 -5.35 -14.15
N PRO A 109 6.78 -5.87 -15.33
CA PRO A 109 8.17 -5.72 -15.77
C PRO A 109 8.57 -4.28 -16.04
N HIS A 110 7.61 -3.39 -16.30
CA HIS A 110 7.85 -1.99 -16.64
C HIS A 110 7.70 -1.05 -15.46
N SER A 111 7.34 -1.57 -14.28
CA SER A 111 7.20 -0.75 -13.09
C SER A 111 8.56 -0.25 -12.62
N SER A 112 8.58 0.93 -12.00
CA SER A 112 9.81 1.46 -11.42
C SER A 112 10.28 0.55 -10.27
N PRO A 113 11.57 0.61 -9.91
CA PRO A 113 12.06 -0.18 -8.78
C PRO A 113 11.31 0.08 -7.48
N GLY A 114 10.96 1.35 -7.22
CA GLY A 114 10.21 1.70 -6.03
C GLY A 114 8.82 1.08 -6.02
N ALA A 115 8.12 1.11 -7.15
CA ALA A 115 6.80 0.50 -7.26
C ALA A 115 6.87 -1.01 -7.07
N LYS A 116 7.90 -1.67 -7.62
CA LYS A 116 8.09 -3.10 -7.42
C LYS A 116 8.28 -3.45 -5.96
N LEU A 117 9.06 -2.64 -5.25
CA LEU A 117 9.29 -2.85 -3.82
C LEU A 117 8.01 -2.73 -3.02
N VAL A 118 7.21 -1.70 -3.28
CA VAL A 118 5.94 -1.51 -2.57
C VAL A 118 5.01 -2.68 -2.84
N LYS A 119 4.89 -3.10 -4.09
CA LYS A 119 4.01 -4.21 -4.46
C LYS A 119 4.44 -5.53 -3.82
N LEU A 120 5.74 -5.80 -3.79
CA LEU A 120 6.26 -7.02 -3.16
C LEU A 120 6.00 -7.02 -1.66
N ALA A 121 6.25 -5.90 -0.98
CA ALA A 121 6.01 -5.79 0.45
C ALA A 121 4.52 -5.93 0.77
N ASP A 122 3.66 -5.37 -0.06
CA ASP A 122 2.22 -5.49 0.09
C ASP A 122 1.77 -6.95 0.00
N LYS A 123 2.24 -7.66 -1.01
CA LYS A 123 1.90 -9.08 -1.17
C LYS A 123 2.44 -9.92 -0.02
N LEU A 124 3.66 -9.64 0.42
CA LEU A 124 4.24 -10.38 1.53
C LEU A 124 3.44 -10.18 2.81
N TYR A 125 3.06 -8.92 3.09
CA TYR A 125 2.23 -8.64 4.25
C TYR A 125 0.91 -9.42 4.18
N ASN A 126 0.26 -9.40 3.03
CA ASN A 126 -1.02 -10.08 2.86
C ASN A 126 -0.90 -11.59 2.99
N LEU A 127 0.18 -12.18 2.47
CA LEU A 127 0.42 -13.62 2.61
C LEU A 127 0.65 -14.01 4.06
N ARG A 128 1.43 -13.22 4.80
CA ARG A 128 1.68 -13.45 6.22
C ARG A 128 0.42 -13.31 7.04
N ASP A 129 -0.43 -12.33 6.68
CA ASP A 129 -1.68 -12.08 7.37
C ASP A 129 -2.64 -13.25 7.16
N LEU A 130 -2.72 -13.78 5.95
CA LEU A 130 -3.52 -14.97 5.65
C LEU A 130 -3.04 -16.18 6.47
N ASN A 131 -1.75 -16.37 6.53
CA ASN A 131 -1.16 -17.49 7.27
C ASN A 131 -1.42 -17.36 8.78
N ARG A 132 -1.41 -16.14 9.30
CA ARG A 132 -1.64 -15.86 10.72
C ARG A 132 -3.12 -15.96 11.09
N CYS A 133 -4.01 -15.55 10.20
CA CYS A 133 -5.45 -15.41 10.46
C CYS A 133 -6.29 -16.11 9.41
N THR A 134 -6.06 -17.43 9.22
CA THR A 134 -6.93 -18.19 8.34
C THR A 134 -8.32 -18.24 8.99
N PRO A 135 -9.38 -17.83 8.27
CA PRO A 135 -10.72 -17.90 8.83
C PRO A 135 -11.08 -19.32 9.22
N GLU A 136 -11.74 -19.45 10.36
CA GLU A 136 -12.15 -20.75 10.86
C GLU A 136 -13.03 -21.44 9.83
N GLY A 137 -12.79 -22.75 9.63
CA GLY A 137 -13.54 -23.52 8.67
C GLY A 137 -13.09 -23.35 7.24
N THR A 138 -12.10 -22.48 7.00
CA THR A 138 -11.56 -22.26 5.68
C THR A 138 -10.17 -22.88 5.62
N LEU A 139 -10.00 -23.86 4.76
CA LEU A 139 -8.66 -24.37 4.52
C LEU A 139 -7.84 -23.31 3.82
N PRO A 140 -6.56 -23.18 4.16
CA PRO A 140 -5.71 -22.27 3.41
C PRO A 140 -5.62 -22.81 2.00
N HIS A 141 -6.46 -22.27 1.16
CA HIS A 141 -6.38 -22.58 -0.25
C HIS A 141 -5.18 -21.87 -0.78
N LEU A 142 -4.28 -22.65 -1.16
CA LEU A 142 -3.16 -22.08 -1.84
C LEU A 142 -3.65 -21.48 -3.11
N PRO A 143 -3.23 -20.25 -3.36
CA PRO A 143 -3.57 -19.61 -4.60
C PRO A 143 -3.04 -20.37 -5.78
#